data_372f5329a8ff7207c22cf831ebdb4b19
#
_entry.id   372f5329a8ff7207c22cf831ebdb4b19
#
_cell.length_a   1.000
_cell.length_b   1.000
_cell.length_c   1.000
_cell.angle_alpha   90.00
_cell.angle_beta   90.00
_cell.angle_gamma   90.00
#
_symmetry.space_group_name_H-M   'P 1'
#
loop_
_entity.id
_entity.type
_entity.pdbx_description
1 polymer ?
#
loop_
_entity_poly.entity_id
_entity_poly.type
_entity_poly.pdbx_seq_one_letter_code
_entity_poly.pdbx_strand_id
1 'polypeptide(L)'
;MKQLGSVLALGIALALSGCDRPPETPSKDAEAAVPTPVDTAPASPAAPAAAPAAQDPAAATGPARLDGYGPLTLGSTLDEVRAAWKAPLQGEVPDDYCHALRPEGAQAQDVILMIEGKRLVRYDVRNDRITAPGGGKVGMSLGQLQTLYPDRGDLTPHKYDEKGHNLRVRPATEGGALINFEINGDGNVSAWRVGQTPQVDYVEGCS
;
A
#
# COMPACT_ATOMS: atom_id res chain seq x y z
N MET A 1 0.00 -10.11 -57.51
CA MET A 1 -0.46 -11.52 -57.61
C MET A 1 -1.43 -11.77 -56.50
N LYS A 2 -2.65 -12.14 -56.85
CA LYS A 2 -3.78 -12.43 -55.98
C LYS A 2 -3.59 -13.79 -55.30
N GLN A 3 -3.90 -13.94 -54.05
CA GLN A 3 -4.42 -15.19 -53.50
C GLN A 3 -5.52 -14.87 -52.49
N LEU A 4 -6.72 -15.27 -52.82
CA LEU A 4 -7.89 -15.46 -52.00
C LEU A 4 -7.80 -16.84 -51.35
N GLY A 5 -8.35 -17.00 -50.14
CA GLY A 5 -8.66 -18.30 -49.52
C GLY A 5 -9.17 -18.04 -48.13
N SER A 6 -10.28 -18.20 -47.80
CA SER A 6 -11.39 -19.12 -47.71
C SER A 6 -11.91 -19.14 -46.29
N VAL A 7 -13.15 -18.77 -46.16
CA VAL A 7 -14.03 -18.81 -44.97
C VAL A 7 -14.26 -20.28 -44.56
N LEU A 8 -14.17 -20.60 -43.27
CA LEU A 8 -14.84 -21.79 -42.70
C LEU A 8 -15.56 -21.38 -41.43
N ALA A 9 -16.87 -21.31 -41.53
CA ALA A 9 -17.80 -21.18 -40.42
C ALA A 9 -18.02 -22.60 -39.81
N LEU A 10 -17.85 -22.72 -38.50
CA LEU A 10 -18.27 -23.91 -37.77
C LEU A 10 -19.19 -23.50 -36.63
N GLY A 11 -20.48 -23.71 -36.81
CA GLY A 11 -21.51 -23.54 -35.78
C GLY A 11 -21.44 -24.69 -34.78
N ILE A 12 -21.55 -24.38 -33.50
CA ILE A 12 -21.80 -25.37 -32.44
C ILE A 12 -23.05 -24.94 -31.67
N ALA A 13 -24.01 -25.90 -31.64
CA ALA A 13 -25.33 -25.82 -31.06
C ALA A 13 -25.31 -25.73 -29.53
N LEU A 14 -26.21 -24.88 -28.98
CA LEU A 14 -26.58 -24.87 -27.57
C LEU A 14 -27.38 -26.13 -27.23
N ALA A 15 -26.99 -26.85 -26.18
CA ALA A 15 -27.84 -27.80 -25.45
C ALA A 15 -28.15 -27.18 -24.07
N LEU A 16 -29.41 -26.78 -23.89
CA LEU A 16 -30.00 -26.41 -22.60
C LEU A 16 -30.40 -27.72 -21.88
N SER A 17 -29.80 -28.03 -20.75
CA SER A 17 -30.27 -29.04 -19.82
C SER A 17 -30.83 -28.34 -18.59
N GLY A 18 -32.15 -28.28 -18.51
CA GLY A 18 -32.90 -27.91 -17.32
C GLY A 18 -32.86 -29.06 -16.30
N CYS A 19 -32.59 -28.72 -15.03
CA CYS A 19 -32.89 -29.60 -13.90
C CYS A 19 -34.05 -29.00 -13.12
N ASP A 20 -35.19 -29.65 -13.28
CA ASP A 20 -36.41 -29.52 -12.48
C ASP A 20 -36.14 -30.02 -11.05
N ARG A 21 -36.44 -29.21 -10.05
CA ARG A 21 -36.43 -29.61 -8.63
C ARG A 21 -37.86 -29.59 -8.11
N PRO A 22 -38.40 -30.74 -7.64
CA PRO A 22 -39.74 -30.76 -7.07
C PRO A 22 -39.83 -30.12 -5.70
N PRO A 23 -40.99 -29.58 -5.30
CA PRO A 23 -41.20 -28.96 -4.01
C PRO A 23 -41.37 -29.97 -2.89
N GLU A 24 -40.60 -29.80 -1.79
CA GLU A 24 -40.80 -30.57 -0.57
C GLU A 24 -41.90 -29.93 0.29
N THR A 25 -42.89 -30.74 0.62
CA THR A 25 -44.02 -30.47 1.53
C THR A 25 -43.54 -30.47 2.97
N PRO A 26 -44.11 -29.61 3.86
CA PRO A 26 -43.74 -29.57 5.28
C PRO A 26 -44.43 -30.74 6.05
N SER A 27 -43.61 -31.54 6.72
CA SER A 27 -44.09 -32.49 7.72
C SER A 27 -44.36 -31.77 9.05
N LYS A 28 -45.58 -31.88 9.48
CA LYS A 28 -46.06 -31.56 10.83
C LYS A 28 -45.84 -32.80 11.71
N ASP A 29 -45.43 -32.57 12.92
CA ASP A 29 -45.47 -33.37 14.17
C ASP A 29 -44.10 -33.64 14.79
N ALA A 30 -43.84 -32.88 15.88
CA ALA A 30 -43.17 -33.36 17.08
C ALA A 30 -43.30 -32.25 18.17
N GLU A 31 -44.28 -32.48 18.98
CA GLU A 31 -44.30 -32.65 20.46
C GLU A 31 -43.37 -31.74 21.30
N ALA A 32 -44.02 -30.97 22.13
CA ALA A 32 -43.46 -30.03 23.09
C ALA A 32 -42.57 -30.70 24.16
N ALA A 33 -41.33 -30.24 24.24
CA ALA A 33 -40.53 -30.39 25.45
C ALA A 33 -40.30 -28.99 26.06
N VAL A 34 -40.81 -28.80 27.28
CA VAL A 34 -40.67 -27.61 28.08
C VAL A 34 -39.23 -27.51 28.58
N PRO A 35 -38.47 -26.47 28.27
CA PRO A 35 -37.18 -26.22 28.94
C PRO A 35 -37.39 -25.48 30.25
N THR A 36 -36.78 -26.03 31.28
CA THR A 36 -36.59 -25.38 32.60
C THR A 36 -35.81 -24.07 32.44
N PRO A 37 -36.10 -23.04 33.23
CA PRO A 37 -35.39 -21.79 33.18
C PRO A 37 -33.99 -21.97 33.75
N VAL A 38 -32.98 -21.80 32.88
CA VAL A 38 -31.58 -21.62 33.32
C VAL A 38 -31.40 -20.15 33.69
N ASP A 39 -31.06 -19.96 34.95
CA ASP A 39 -30.72 -18.66 35.54
C ASP A 39 -29.49 -18.09 34.80
N THR A 40 -29.74 -17.17 33.87
CA THR A 40 -28.66 -16.48 33.11
C THR A 40 -28.29 -15.24 33.90
N ALA A 41 -27.19 -15.31 34.64
CA ALA A 41 -26.57 -14.14 35.22
C ALA A 41 -26.27 -13.08 34.11
N PRO A 42 -26.51 -11.79 34.36
CA PRO A 42 -26.29 -10.76 33.37
C PRO A 42 -24.80 -10.66 33.08
N ALA A 43 -24.43 -10.91 31.81
CA ALA A 43 -23.09 -10.65 31.30
C ALA A 43 -22.81 -9.14 31.44
N SER A 44 -21.76 -8.83 32.19
CA SER A 44 -21.22 -7.48 32.30
C SER A 44 -20.86 -6.96 30.90
N PRO A 45 -21.27 -5.74 30.53
CA PRO A 45 -20.90 -5.21 29.21
C PRO A 45 -19.38 -5.09 29.14
N ALA A 46 -18.79 -5.78 28.17
CA ALA A 46 -17.35 -5.62 27.81
C ALA A 46 -17.11 -4.15 27.51
N ALA A 47 -16.17 -3.54 28.21
CA ALA A 47 -15.73 -2.20 27.94
C ALA A 47 -15.28 -2.11 26.46
N PRO A 48 -15.65 -1.04 25.73
CA PRO A 48 -15.20 -0.86 24.36
C PRO A 48 -13.67 -0.84 24.35
N ALA A 49 -13.07 -1.71 23.50
CA ALA A 49 -11.64 -1.71 23.26
C ALA A 49 -11.24 -0.29 22.86
N ALA A 50 -10.33 0.32 23.62
CA ALA A 50 -9.81 1.64 23.32
C ALA A 50 -9.27 1.63 21.88
N ALA A 51 -9.80 2.51 21.04
CA ALA A 51 -9.27 2.75 19.72
C ALA A 51 -7.77 3.08 19.85
N PRO A 52 -6.88 2.50 19.01
CA PRO A 52 -5.47 2.85 19.06
C PRO A 52 -5.34 4.36 18.87
N ALA A 53 -4.70 5.03 19.80
CA ALA A 53 -4.43 6.45 19.72
C ALA A 53 -3.69 6.74 18.39
N ALA A 54 -4.19 7.70 17.63
CA ALA A 54 -3.54 8.15 16.41
C ALA A 54 -2.10 8.55 16.76
N GLN A 55 -1.13 7.76 16.29
CA GLN A 55 0.29 8.03 16.53
C GLN A 55 0.68 9.23 15.67
N ASP A 56 1.38 10.19 16.27
CA ASP A 56 1.99 11.29 15.54
C ASP A 56 2.96 10.70 14.49
N PRO A 57 2.81 11.01 13.18
CA PRO A 57 3.70 10.50 12.15
C PRO A 57 5.16 10.91 12.32
N ALA A 58 5.45 11.90 13.18
CA ALA A 58 6.81 12.29 13.55
C ALA A 58 7.45 11.31 14.57
N ALA A 59 6.67 10.46 15.25
CA ALA A 59 7.15 9.50 16.26
C ALA A 59 7.49 8.13 15.67
N ALA A 60 8.11 8.07 14.48
CA ALA A 60 8.57 6.82 13.88
C ALA A 60 9.75 6.24 14.70
N THR A 61 9.55 5.06 15.29
CA THR A 61 10.61 4.31 16.01
C THR A 61 11.61 3.59 15.09
N GLY A 62 11.50 3.78 13.76
CA GLY A 62 12.30 3.13 12.72
C GLY A 62 13.20 4.11 11.96
N PRO A 63 13.96 3.61 10.97
CA PRO A 63 14.84 4.43 10.14
C PRO A 63 14.07 5.38 9.21
N ALA A 64 12.78 5.12 8.94
CA ALA A 64 11.97 5.91 8.04
C ALA A 64 11.32 7.10 8.75
N ARG A 65 11.54 8.31 8.23
CA ARG A 65 11.01 9.57 8.74
C ARG A 65 10.46 10.41 7.57
N LEU A 66 9.60 11.38 7.87
CA LEU A 66 9.10 12.31 6.86
C LEU A 66 10.21 13.22 6.28
N ASP A 67 11.22 13.50 7.06
CA ASP A 67 12.34 14.34 6.66
C ASP A 67 13.55 13.56 6.12
N GLY A 68 13.49 12.21 6.09
CA GLY A 68 14.61 11.40 5.60
C GLY A 68 14.57 9.93 5.96
N TYR A 69 15.68 9.22 5.73
CA TYR A 69 15.84 7.79 5.99
C TYR A 69 17.18 7.50 6.70
N GLY A 70 17.13 6.87 7.87
CA GLY A 70 18.34 6.61 8.66
C GLY A 70 19.12 7.90 8.92
N PRO A 71 20.39 7.99 8.55
CA PRO A 71 21.18 9.22 8.70
C PRO A 71 20.93 10.26 7.59
N LEU A 72 20.13 9.92 6.56
CA LEU A 72 19.91 10.77 5.39
C LEU A 72 18.76 11.74 5.62
N THR A 73 18.90 12.98 5.14
CA THR A 73 17.86 14.01 5.16
C THR A 73 17.43 14.36 3.74
N LEU A 74 16.13 14.51 3.49
CA LEU A 74 15.62 14.99 2.21
C LEU A 74 16.13 16.42 1.95
N GLY A 75 16.51 16.67 0.69
CA GLY A 75 17.14 17.92 0.27
C GLY A 75 18.66 17.94 0.41
N SER A 76 19.30 17.01 1.12
CA SER A 76 20.77 16.88 1.18
C SER A 76 21.36 16.70 -0.22
N THR A 77 22.52 17.27 -0.42
CA THR A 77 23.32 17.09 -1.63
C THR A 77 23.81 15.64 -1.74
N LEU A 78 24.16 15.21 -2.96
CA LEU A 78 24.73 13.88 -3.20
C LEU A 78 25.97 13.60 -2.34
N ASP A 79 26.82 14.60 -2.14
CA ASP A 79 28.03 14.46 -1.33
C ASP A 79 27.70 14.29 0.14
N GLU A 80 26.71 15.03 0.68
CA GLU A 80 26.21 14.85 2.04
C GLU A 80 25.57 13.46 2.23
N VAL A 81 24.81 12.96 1.23
CA VAL A 81 24.25 11.61 1.24
C VAL A 81 25.35 10.56 1.31
N ARG A 82 26.39 10.69 0.48
CA ARG A 82 27.56 9.79 0.50
C ARG A 82 28.34 9.85 1.81
N ALA A 83 28.49 11.05 2.36
CA ALA A 83 29.19 11.23 3.64
C ALA A 83 28.42 10.67 4.83
N ALA A 84 27.09 10.78 4.82
CA ALA A 84 26.24 10.30 5.90
C ALA A 84 26.01 8.79 5.85
N TRP A 85 25.84 8.19 4.66
CA TRP A 85 25.69 6.75 4.49
C TRP A 85 27.03 6.05 4.45
N LYS A 86 27.42 5.38 5.53
CA LYS A 86 28.76 4.81 5.70
C LYS A 86 29.06 3.55 4.89
N ALA A 87 28.02 2.92 4.30
CA ALA A 87 28.16 1.76 3.44
C ALA A 87 28.11 2.17 1.95
N PRO A 88 28.46 1.29 0.99
CA PRO A 88 28.38 1.59 -0.43
C PRO A 88 26.96 2.00 -0.86
N LEU A 89 26.89 2.88 -1.86
CA LEU A 89 25.69 3.24 -2.59
C LEU A 89 25.83 2.71 -4.02
N GLN A 90 24.99 1.76 -4.41
CA GLN A 90 24.96 1.22 -5.76
C GLN A 90 24.19 2.16 -6.69
N GLY A 91 24.72 2.39 -7.90
CA GLY A 91 24.18 3.29 -8.90
C GLY A 91 25.07 4.48 -9.14
N GLU A 92 24.79 5.21 -10.21
CA GLU A 92 25.55 6.39 -10.63
C GLU A 92 24.64 7.61 -10.73
N VAL A 93 25.22 8.80 -10.54
CA VAL A 93 24.55 10.10 -10.70
C VAL A 93 25.47 10.96 -11.59
N PRO A 94 25.48 10.72 -12.92
CA PRO A 94 26.38 11.41 -13.84
C PRO A 94 26.00 12.87 -14.08
N ASP A 95 24.74 13.22 -13.94
CA ASP A 95 24.21 14.56 -14.25
C ASP A 95 23.15 14.99 -13.22
N ASP A 96 22.40 16.05 -13.55
CA ASP A 96 21.38 16.64 -12.67
C ASP A 96 19.96 16.04 -12.89
N TYR A 97 19.81 15.09 -13.83
CA TYR A 97 18.54 14.38 -14.01
C TYR A 97 18.24 13.43 -12.86
N CYS A 98 17.13 12.72 -12.99
CA CYS A 98 16.70 11.76 -11.96
C CYS A 98 17.52 10.47 -12.03
N HIS A 99 18.13 10.08 -10.90
CA HIS A 99 18.91 8.86 -10.75
C HIS A 99 18.50 8.10 -9.49
N ALA A 100 18.61 6.78 -9.53
CA ALA A 100 18.32 5.91 -8.40
C ALA A 100 19.63 5.41 -7.76
N LEU A 101 19.77 5.58 -6.45
CA LEU A 101 20.82 4.93 -5.67
C LEU A 101 20.21 3.89 -4.75
N ARG A 102 20.92 2.76 -4.58
CA ARG A 102 20.53 1.68 -3.68
C ARG A 102 21.57 1.59 -2.56
N PRO A 103 21.21 1.99 -1.34
CA PRO A 103 22.13 1.87 -0.22
C PRO A 103 22.32 0.41 0.18
N GLU A 104 23.57 0.01 0.46
CA GLU A 104 23.88 -1.30 1.01
C GLU A 104 23.78 -1.30 2.53
N GLY A 105 23.52 -2.49 3.10
CA GLY A 105 23.44 -2.71 4.54
C GLY A 105 22.09 -3.28 4.98
N ALA A 106 22.05 -3.88 6.17
CA ALA A 106 20.89 -4.60 6.68
C ALA A 106 19.64 -3.71 6.86
N GLN A 107 19.82 -2.42 7.11
CA GLN A 107 18.71 -1.47 7.30
C GLN A 107 18.17 -0.88 6.00
N ALA A 108 18.83 -1.15 4.87
CA ALA A 108 18.53 -0.53 3.58
C ALA A 108 18.11 -1.55 2.51
N GLN A 109 17.83 -2.79 2.88
CA GLN A 109 17.35 -3.79 1.93
C GLN A 109 16.03 -3.30 1.29
N ASP A 110 16.04 -3.25 -0.06
CA ASP A 110 14.91 -2.80 -0.88
C ASP A 110 14.49 -1.33 -0.65
N VAL A 111 15.41 -0.49 -0.17
CA VAL A 111 15.28 0.96 -0.17
C VAL A 111 15.92 1.53 -1.44
N ILE A 112 15.22 2.45 -2.08
CA ILE A 112 15.73 3.16 -3.25
C ILE A 112 15.73 4.65 -2.92
N LEU A 113 16.86 5.31 -3.14
CA LEU A 113 17.00 6.75 -3.00
C LEU A 113 16.86 7.39 -4.37
N MET A 114 15.99 8.37 -4.51
CA MET A 114 15.87 9.18 -5.73
C MET A 114 16.68 10.46 -5.58
N ILE A 115 17.64 10.61 -6.47
CA ILE A 115 18.48 11.81 -6.58
C ILE A 115 18.07 12.58 -7.82
N GLU A 116 17.69 13.83 -7.67
CA GLU A 116 17.40 14.77 -8.76
C GLU A 116 18.01 16.13 -8.45
N GLY A 117 18.61 16.78 -9.45
CA GLY A 117 19.39 17.98 -9.22
C GLY A 117 20.53 17.77 -8.22
N LYS A 118 21.11 16.57 -8.19
CA LYS A 118 22.12 16.13 -7.21
C LYS A 118 21.69 16.27 -5.76
N ARG A 119 20.39 16.16 -5.49
CA ARG A 119 19.82 16.17 -4.14
C ARG A 119 18.95 14.96 -3.89
N LEU A 120 18.91 14.48 -2.65
CA LEU A 120 17.97 13.45 -2.22
C LEU A 120 16.56 14.06 -2.14
N VAL A 121 15.68 13.65 -3.05
CA VAL A 121 14.32 14.20 -3.14
C VAL A 121 13.24 13.23 -2.69
N ARG A 122 13.54 11.91 -2.68
CA ARG A 122 12.61 10.86 -2.31
C ARG A 122 13.35 9.59 -1.89
N TYR A 123 12.73 8.78 -1.05
CA TYR A 123 13.10 7.38 -0.87
C TYR A 123 11.88 6.48 -0.97
N ASP A 124 12.09 5.25 -1.49
CA ASP A 124 11.07 4.23 -1.72
C ASP A 124 11.38 2.98 -0.91
N VAL A 125 10.33 2.30 -0.44
CA VAL A 125 10.40 1.04 0.30
C VAL A 125 9.45 0.02 -0.33
N ARG A 126 9.98 -1.18 -0.61
CA ARG A 126 9.24 -2.27 -1.27
C ARG A 126 9.19 -3.57 -0.47
N ASN A 127 9.46 -3.51 0.83
CA ASN A 127 9.39 -4.66 1.72
C ASN A 127 8.49 -4.38 2.94
N ASP A 128 8.09 -5.44 3.62
CA ASP A 128 7.22 -5.41 4.80
C ASP A 128 7.96 -5.23 6.14
N ARG A 129 9.30 -5.14 6.11
CA ARG A 129 10.14 -5.01 7.30
C ARG A 129 10.28 -3.58 7.78
N ILE A 130 10.12 -2.62 6.88
CA ILE A 130 10.27 -1.19 7.17
C ILE A 130 8.88 -0.57 7.26
N THR A 131 8.63 0.10 8.37
CA THR A 131 7.37 0.80 8.64
C THR A 131 7.50 2.26 8.26
N ALA A 132 6.52 2.78 7.54
CA ALA A 132 6.42 4.19 7.19
C ALA A 132 6.10 5.05 8.43
N PRO A 133 6.43 6.35 8.40
CA PRO A 133 6.02 7.28 9.45
C PRO A 133 4.51 7.21 9.69
N GLY A 134 4.09 6.96 10.93
CA GLY A 134 2.67 6.77 11.28
C GLY A 134 2.16 5.34 11.20
N GLY A 135 3.02 4.36 10.88
CA GLY A 135 2.72 2.94 11.09
C GLY A 135 2.32 2.13 9.84
N GLY A 136 2.14 2.76 8.67
CA GLY A 136 1.81 2.03 7.44
C GLY A 136 2.98 1.18 6.94
N LYS A 137 2.70 0.05 6.28
CA LYS A 137 3.73 -0.81 5.69
C LYS A 137 3.21 -1.64 4.52
N VAL A 138 4.11 -2.20 3.73
CA VAL A 138 3.78 -3.16 2.66
C VAL A 138 2.97 -4.33 3.21
N GLY A 139 1.95 -4.76 2.45
CA GLY A 139 1.02 -5.82 2.81
C GLY A 139 -0.22 -5.36 3.58
N MET A 140 -0.26 -4.15 4.13
CA MET A 140 -1.47 -3.62 4.77
C MET A 140 -2.56 -3.32 3.74
N SER A 141 -3.82 -3.50 4.15
CA SER A 141 -4.96 -3.10 3.31
C SER A 141 -5.17 -1.58 3.33
N LEU A 142 -5.85 -1.07 2.28
CA LEU A 142 -6.28 0.33 2.22
C LEU A 142 -7.07 0.76 3.46
N GLY A 143 -7.99 -0.08 3.95
CA GLY A 143 -8.79 0.23 5.14
C GLY A 143 -7.94 0.38 6.42
N GLN A 144 -6.89 -0.44 6.57
CA GLN A 144 -5.95 -0.30 7.68
C GLN A 144 -5.16 1.01 7.58
N LEU A 145 -4.72 1.41 6.37
CA LEU A 145 -4.05 2.70 6.19
C LEU A 145 -4.97 3.88 6.51
N GLN A 146 -6.23 3.86 6.07
CA GLN A 146 -7.20 4.91 6.37
C GLN A 146 -7.44 5.07 7.88
N THR A 147 -7.36 3.98 8.63
CA THR A 147 -7.42 4.02 10.10
C THR A 147 -6.18 4.66 10.73
N LEU A 148 -4.98 4.40 10.16
CA LEU A 148 -3.73 4.98 10.66
C LEU A 148 -3.57 6.47 10.31
N TYR A 149 -4.15 6.90 9.17
CA TYR A 149 -4.00 8.26 8.66
C TYR A 149 -5.36 8.95 8.46
N PRO A 150 -6.17 9.12 9.53
CA PRO A 150 -7.49 9.72 9.41
C PRO A 150 -7.38 11.15 8.87
N ASP A 151 -8.28 11.52 7.96
CA ASP A 151 -8.44 12.88 7.39
C ASP A 151 -7.22 13.48 6.67
N ARG A 152 -6.16 12.69 6.45
CA ARG A 152 -4.93 13.13 5.79
C ARG A 152 -4.63 12.46 4.47
N GLY A 153 -5.42 11.46 4.09
CA GLY A 153 -5.22 10.66 2.89
C GLY A 153 -6.01 11.16 1.70
N ASP A 154 -5.33 11.40 0.57
CA ASP A 154 -5.97 11.64 -0.74
C ASP A 154 -5.80 10.38 -1.59
N LEU A 155 -6.91 9.72 -1.94
CA LEU A 155 -6.93 8.51 -2.75
C LEU A 155 -7.08 8.89 -4.23
N THR A 156 -6.16 8.40 -5.07
CA THR A 156 -6.18 8.62 -6.52
C THR A 156 -6.03 7.29 -7.26
N PRO A 157 -6.56 7.12 -8.49
CA PRO A 157 -6.33 5.94 -9.29
C PRO A 157 -4.84 5.71 -9.57
N HIS A 158 -4.42 4.46 -9.65
CA HIS A 158 -3.07 4.10 -10.08
C HIS A 158 -2.94 4.25 -11.60
N LYS A 159 -1.79 4.75 -12.08
CA LYS A 159 -1.60 5.06 -13.52
C LYS A 159 -1.67 3.83 -14.42
N TYR A 160 -1.21 2.68 -13.96
CA TYR A 160 -1.03 1.45 -14.76
C TYR A 160 -1.84 0.26 -14.28
N ASP A 161 -2.40 0.30 -13.08
CA ASP A 161 -3.26 -0.75 -12.53
C ASP A 161 -4.68 -0.19 -12.41
N GLU A 162 -5.59 -0.63 -13.28
CA GLU A 162 -6.98 -0.15 -13.32
C GLU A 162 -7.74 -0.34 -12.00
N LYS A 163 -7.32 -1.31 -11.19
CA LYS A 163 -7.90 -1.58 -9.86
C LYS A 163 -7.04 -1.02 -8.73
N GLY A 164 -5.83 -0.58 -9.05
CA GLY A 164 -4.89 -0.04 -8.10
C GLY A 164 -5.18 1.43 -7.76
N HIS A 165 -4.60 1.88 -6.65
CA HIS A 165 -4.72 3.25 -6.17
C HIS A 165 -3.40 3.75 -5.58
N ASN A 166 -3.29 5.07 -5.45
CA ASN A 166 -2.29 5.72 -4.63
C ASN A 166 -2.99 6.41 -3.46
N LEU A 167 -2.54 6.17 -2.23
CA LEU A 167 -2.97 6.92 -1.06
C LEU A 167 -1.86 7.90 -0.68
N ARG A 168 -2.07 9.19 -0.98
CA ARG A 168 -1.16 10.27 -0.60
C ARG A 168 -1.51 10.77 0.79
N VAL A 169 -0.60 10.63 1.74
CA VAL A 169 -0.78 11.09 3.11
C VAL A 169 -0.04 12.41 3.32
N ARG A 170 -0.80 13.46 3.61
CA ARG A 170 -0.25 14.79 3.90
C ARG A 170 0.46 14.80 5.25
N PRO A 171 1.56 15.57 5.40
CA PRO A 171 2.17 15.80 6.70
C PRO A 171 1.23 16.58 7.63
N ALA A 172 1.46 16.50 8.93
CA ALA A 172 0.68 17.26 9.90
C ALA A 172 0.97 18.78 9.80
N THR A 173 2.14 19.16 9.28
CA THR A 173 2.58 20.57 9.08
C THR A 173 2.69 20.86 7.59
N GLU A 174 2.28 22.04 7.16
CA GLU A 174 2.40 22.47 5.78
C GLU A 174 3.85 22.51 5.28
N GLY A 175 4.06 22.21 3.99
CA GLY A 175 5.37 22.29 3.33
C GLY A 175 6.32 21.12 3.58
N GLY A 176 5.89 20.09 4.30
CA GLY A 176 6.66 18.86 4.54
C GLY A 176 6.59 17.86 3.40
N ALA A 177 7.43 16.84 3.46
CA ALA A 177 7.34 15.70 2.55
C ALA A 177 6.05 14.90 2.78
N LEU A 178 5.56 14.26 1.71
CA LEU A 178 4.38 13.41 1.70
C LEU A 178 4.79 11.93 1.80
N ILE A 179 3.87 11.10 2.29
CA ILE A 179 3.95 9.66 2.08
C ILE A 179 2.99 9.30 0.93
N ASN A 180 3.42 8.47 0.01
CA ASN A 180 2.57 7.91 -1.03
C ASN A 180 2.62 6.39 -0.94
N PHE A 181 1.49 5.76 -0.58
CA PHE A 181 1.31 4.32 -0.58
C PHE A 181 0.73 3.88 -1.93
N GLU A 182 1.40 2.96 -2.58
CA GLU A 182 0.94 2.31 -3.80
C GLU A 182 0.11 1.08 -3.41
N ILE A 183 -1.16 1.07 -3.80
CA ILE A 183 -2.13 0.02 -3.51
C ILE A 183 -2.37 -0.77 -4.79
N ASN A 184 -2.12 -2.06 -4.78
CA ASN A 184 -2.35 -2.94 -5.92
C ASN A 184 -3.85 -3.27 -6.12
N GLY A 185 -4.17 -3.96 -7.22
CA GLY A 185 -5.54 -4.35 -7.55
C GLY A 185 -6.24 -5.26 -6.54
N ASP A 186 -5.50 -5.88 -5.61
CA ASP A 186 -6.03 -6.66 -4.49
C ASP A 186 -6.33 -5.80 -3.25
N GLY A 187 -6.10 -4.50 -3.32
CA GLY A 187 -6.35 -3.54 -2.24
C GLY A 187 -5.27 -3.51 -1.15
N ASN A 188 -4.09 -4.07 -1.42
CA ASN A 188 -2.98 -4.12 -0.48
C ASN A 188 -1.81 -3.23 -0.92
N VAL A 189 -1.09 -2.68 0.06
CA VAL A 189 0.13 -1.89 -0.19
C VAL A 189 1.19 -2.77 -0.84
N SER A 190 1.64 -2.40 -2.03
CA SER A 190 2.75 -3.03 -2.77
C SER A 190 4.09 -2.32 -2.53
N ALA A 191 4.03 -1.00 -2.36
CA ALA A 191 5.18 -0.15 -2.08
C ALA A 191 4.73 1.13 -1.37
N TRP A 192 5.66 1.84 -0.76
CA TRP A 192 5.42 3.20 -0.29
C TRP A 192 6.69 4.04 -0.43
N ARG A 193 6.50 5.35 -0.47
CA ARG A 193 7.59 6.30 -0.64
C ARG A 193 7.34 7.59 0.15
N VAL A 194 8.43 8.24 0.53
CA VAL A 194 8.40 9.56 1.16
C VAL A 194 9.24 10.51 0.31
N GLY A 195 8.72 11.68 0.03
CA GLY A 195 9.42 12.64 -0.79
C GLY A 195 8.69 13.96 -0.93
N GLN A 196 9.34 14.88 -1.62
CA GLN A 196 8.80 16.18 -1.97
C GLN A 196 7.91 16.07 -3.21
N THR A 197 6.98 16.99 -3.39
CA THR A 197 6.23 17.16 -4.62
C THR A 197 7.10 17.92 -5.63
N PRO A 198 7.14 17.52 -6.93
CA PRO A 198 6.32 16.47 -7.56
C PRO A 198 6.92 15.05 -7.48
N GLN A 199 8.15 14.86 -7.01
CA GLN A 199 8.92 13.61 -7.12
C GLN A 199 8.24 12.43 -6.41
N VAL A 200 7.53 12.69 -5.30
CA VAL A 200 6.78 11.64 -4.56
C VAL A 200 5.67 11.01 -5.41
N ASP A 201 5.21 11.70 -6.45
CA ASP A 201 4.14 11.27 -7.34
C ASP A 201 4.63 10.57 -8.62
N TYR A 202 5.95 10.56 -8.90
CA TYR A 202 6.50 9.85 -10.06
C TYR A 202 6.31 8.34 -9.88
N VAL A 203 5.43 7.75 -10.70
CA VAL A 203 5.09 6.32 -10.61
C VAL A 203 6.25 5.45 -11.08
N GLU A 204 6.96 5.88 -12.11
CA GLU A 204 8.04 5.12 -12.76
C GLU A 204 9.41 5.28 -12.09
N GLY A 205 9.49 6.09 -11.04
CA GLY A 205 10.76 6.42 -10.43
C GLY A 205 11.61 7.32 -11.33
N CYS A 206 12.89 6.99 -11.45
CA CYS A 206 13.83 7.61 -12.41
C CYS A 206 13.93 6.72 -13.65
N SER A 207 13.00 6.82 -14.58
CA SER A 207 12.97 6.08 -15.85
C SER A 207 13.25 7.01 -17.01
#